data_ad6eb7deba3878c9443e502fb31fe66c
#
_entry.id   ad6eb7deba3878c9443e502fb31fe66c
#
_cell.length_a   1.000
_cell.length_b   1.000
_cell.length_c   1.000
_cell.angle_alpha   90.00
_cell.angle_beta   90.00
_cell.angle_gamma   90.00
#
_symmetry.space_group_name_H-M   'P 1'
#
loop_
_entity.id
_entity.type
_entity.pdbx_description
1 polymer ?
#
loop_
_entity_poly.entity_id
_entity_poly.type
_entity_poly.pdbx_seq_one_letter_code
_entity_poly.pdbx_strand_id
1 'polypeptide(L)'
;MKFHNDIYSLILNQGVRTYKFKNSKNELVAAEEETKGSIFGYRSKEDMISARGFVMTSVEAVEENANQLTHWTPNVYRFGAYADKSRKITRGHSEGNLRQINTFVVDFDIHSEKEAITQSDILTASLDLGFMPTVIIQSDRGYQAYY
;
A
#
# COMPACT_ATOMS: atom_id res chain seq x y z
N MET A 1 6.22 -11.46 14.53
CA MET A 1 6.98 -10.28 14.06
C MET A 1 7.59 -10.45 12.67
N LYS A 2 8.17 -11.57 12.30
CA LYS A 2 8.73 -11.80 10.95
C LYS A 2 7.71 -11.65 9.80
N PHE A 3 6.45 -11.93 10.08
CA PHE A 3 5.36 -11.91 9.10
C PHE A 3 4.97 -10.50 8.61
N HIS A 4 5.08 -9.49 9.48
CA HIS A 4 4.79 -8.10 9.10
C HIS A 4 5.84 -7.52 8.14
N ASN A 5 7.09 -7.91 8.28
CA ASN A 5 8.18 -7.41 7.45
C ASN A 5 8.04 -7.83 5.98
N ASP A 6 7.53 -9.04 5.75
CA ASP A 6 7.33 -9.55 4.39
C ASP A 6 6.23 -8.76 3.66
N ILE A 7 5.14 -8.38 4.37
CA ILE A 7 4.08 -7.54 3.81
C ILE A 7 4.59 -6.15 3.46
N TYR A 8 5.35 -5.53 4.36
CA TYR A 8 5.88 -4.19 4.12
C TYR A 8 6.91 -4.17 3.00
N SER A 9 7.74 -5.21 2.89
CA SER A 9 8.66 -5.39 1.76
C SER A 9 7.89 -5.50 0.44
N LEU A 10 6.79 -6.25 0.43
CA LEU A 10 5.92 -6.40 -0.73
C LEU A 10 5.27 -5.05 -1.12
N ILE A 11 4.75 -4.32 -0.13
CA ILE A 11 4.12 -3.01 -0.37
C ILE A 11 5.15 -1.99 -0.87
N LEU A 12 6.31 -1.89 -0.23
CA LEU A 12 7.37 -0.97 -0.64
C LEU A 12 7.94 -1.33 -2.00
N ASN A 13 8.10 -2.65 -2.28
CA ASN A 13 8.60 -3.18 -3.54
C ASN A 13 9.70 -2.31 -4.16
N GLN A 14 10.73 -2.06 -3.36
CA GLN A 14 11.86 -1.23 -3.77
C GLN A 14 12.71 -1.97 -4.80
N GLY A 15 13.01 -1.32 -5.90
CA GLY A 15 13.77 -1.92 -6.99
C GLY A 15 13.93 -0.97 -8.16
N VAL A 16 14.31 -1.51 -9.30
CA VAL A 16 14.42 -0.77 -10.55
C VAL A 16 13.24 -1.13 -11.44
N ARG A 17 12.52 -0.13 -11.94
CA ARG A 17 11.50 -0.31 -12.95
C ARG A 17 11.92 0.27 -14.28
N THR A 18 11.59 -0.43 -15.35
CA THR A 18 11.73 0.09 -16.72
C THR A 18 10.43 0.75 -17.15
N TYR A 19 10.50 1.95 -17.68
CA TYR A 19 9.37 2.64 -18.27
C TYR A 19 9.74 3.20 -19.65
N LYS A 20 8.74 3.48 -20.48
CA LYS A 20 8.92 4.07 -21.79
C LYS A 20 8.37 5.49 -21.82
N PHE A 21 9.11 6.40 -22.41
CA PHE A 21 8.67 7.79 -22.60
C PHE A 21 9.07 8.28 -23.99
N LYS A 22 8.43 9.35 -24.45
CA LYS A 22 8.81 10.01 -25.70
C LYS A 22 9.87 11.08 -25.40
N ASN A 23 11.00 10.98 -26.07
CA ASN A 23 12.07 11.99 -25.98
C ASN A 23 11.71 13.27 -26.78
N SER A 24 12.60 14.24 -26.79
CA SER A 24 12.43 15.51 -27.53
C SER A 24 12.27 15.34 -29.04
N LYS A 25 12.68 14.18 -29.59
CA LYS A 25 12.51 13.82 -31.00
C LYS A 25 11.25 12.99 -31.27
N ASN A 26 10.35 12.85 -30.27
CA ASN A 26 9.14 12.03 -30.32
C ASN A 26 9.39 10.52 -30.49
N GLU A 27 10.62 10.05 -30.25
CA GLU A 27 10.97 8.63 -30.26
C GLU A 27 10.67 7.97 -28.92
N LEU A 28 10.17 6.72 -28.95
CA LEU A 28 9.88 5.96 -27.74
C LEU A 28 11.18 5.35 -27.20
N VAL A 29 11.65 5.86 -26.07
CA VAL A 29 12.88 5.40 -25.40
C VAL A 29 12.53 4.71 -24.08
N ALA A 30 13.28 3.64 -23.78
CA ALA A 30 13.22 3.01 -22.48
C ALA A 30 14.18 3.71 -21.50
N ALA A 31 13.77 3.87 -20.27
CA ALA A 31 14.61 4.31 -19.16
C ALA A 31 14.35 3.46 -17.91
N GLU A 32 15.32 3.43 -17.04
CA GLU A 32 15.22 2.78 -15.74
C GLU A 32 15.18 3.84 -14.64
N GLU A 33 14.36 3.59 -13.64
CA GLU A 33 14.23 4.45 -12.47
C GLU A 33 14.16 3.58 -11.23
N GLU A 34 14.95 3.92 -10.21
CA GLU A 34 14.79 3.32 -8.91
C GLU A 34 13.40 3.66 -8.35
N THR A 35 12.68 2.64 -7.90
CA THR A 35 11.40 2.84 -7.23
C THR A 35 11.68 3.39 -5.84
N LYS A 36 11.48 4.69 -5.68
CA LYS A 36 11.57 5.37 -4.39
C LYS A 36 10.18 5.84 -3.99
N GLY A 37 9.80 5.55 -2.77
CA GLY A 37 8.52 5.98 -2.25
C GLY A 37 8.42 5.65 -0.78
N SER A 38 7.29 5.97 -0.21
CA SER A 38 7.01 5.75 1.20
C SER A 38 5.63 5.16 1.40
N ILE A 39 5.47 4.40 2.46
CA ILE A 39 4.18 4.09 3.05
C ILE A 39 3.95 5.00 4.26
N PHE A 40 2.70 5.23 4.58
CA PHE A 40 2.30 5.99 5.75
C PHE A 40 1.67 5.05 6.77
N GLY A 41 2.12 5.16 8.01
CA GLY A 41 1.56 4.44 9.14
C GLY A 41 0.97 5.38 10.16
N TYR A 42 -0.09 4.97 10.84
CA TYR A 42 -0.84 5.79 11.78
C TYR A 42 -1.10 5.02 13.08
N ARG A 43 -1.09 5.72 14.20
CA ARG A 43 -1.37 5.14 15.52
C ARG A 43 -2.87 4.94 15.76
N SER A 44 -3.69 5.74 15.09
CA SER A 44 -5.15 5.70 15.22
C SER A 44 -5.83 6.15 13.93
N LYS A 45 -7.14 5.92 13.86
CA LYS A 45 -7.99 6.41 12.77
C LYS A 45 -8.03 7.95 12.73
N GLU A 46 -8.01 8.61 13.88
CA GLU A 46 -7.98 10.06 14.00
C GLU A 46 -6.69 10.65 13.43
N ASP A 47 -5.56 10.01 13.69
CA ASP A 47 -4.28 10.40 13.12
C ASP A 47 -4.27 10.21 11.60
N MET A 48 -4.90 9.16 11.09
CA MET A 48 -5.05 8.92 9.66
C MET A 48 -5.89 10.04 9.00
N ILE A 49 -7.03 10.39 9.58
CA ILE A 49 -7.92 11.45 9.08
C ILE A 49 -7.23 12.81 9.10
N SER A 50 -6.46 13.10 10.14
CA SER A 50 -5.72 14.36 10.29
C SER A 50 -4.35 14.37 9.59
N ALA A 51 -4.01 13.29 8.86
CA ALA A 51 -2.73 13.09 8.16
C ALA A 51 -1.49 13.24 9.09
N ARG A 52 -1.63 12.88 10.36
CA ARG A 52 -0.56 12.86 11.36
C ARG A 52 0.00 11.45 11.51
N GLY A 53 0.87 11.04 10.61
CA GLY A 53 1.43 9.70 10.59
C GLY A 53 2.94 9.67 10.46
N PHE A 54 3.46 8.46 10.49
CA PHE A 54 4.85 8.16 10.22
C PHE A 54 5.04 7.96 8.72
N VAL A 55 6.08 8.57 8.18
CA VAL A 55 6.51 8.38 6.80
C VAL A 55 7.65 7.38 6.81
N MET A 56 7.45 6.23 6.18
CA MET A 56 8.40 5.11 6.21
C MET A 56 8.85 4.81 4.79
N THR A 57 10.16 4.91 4.56
CA THR A 57 10.79 4.75 3.24
C THR A 57 11.58 3.47 3.11
N SER A 58 11.69 2.68 4.18
CA SER A 58 12.37 1.39 4.18
C SER A 58 11.66 0.41 5.12
N VAL A 59 11.99 -0.86 5.00
CA VAL A 59 11.44 -1.92 5.87
C VAL A 59 11.90 -1.71 7.31
N GLU A 60 13.15 -1.30 7.52
CA GLU A 60 13.70 -1.01 8.84
C GLU A 60 12.91 0.11 9.54
N ALA A 61 12.56 1.18 8.81
CA ALA A 61 11.75 2.27 9.35
C ALA A 61 10.35 1.80 9.74
N VAL A 62 9.79 0.80 9.03
CA VAL A 62 8.52 0.17 9.41
C VAL A 62 8.69 -0.67 10.67
N GLU A 63 9.75 -1.49 10.77
CA GLU A 63 10.03 -2.33 11.93
C GLU A 63 10.15 -1.49 13.21
N GLU A 64 10.86 -0.37 13.15
CA GLU A 64 11.03 0.54 14.28
C GLU A 64 9.70 1.12 14.80
N ASN A 65 8.72 1.27 13.91
CA ASN A 65 7.43 1.89 14.24
C ASN A 65 6.28 0.89 14.35
N ALA A 66 6.42 -0.34 13.87
CA ALA A 66 5.34 -1.31 13.71
C ALA A 66 4.49 -1.52 14.97
N ASN A 67 5.09 -1.54 16.16
CA ASN A 67 4.40 -1.76 17.43
C ASN A 67 3.47 -0.59 17.82
N GLN A 68 3.59 0.56 17.16
CA GLN A 68 2.77 1.74 17.41
C GLN A 68 1.68 1.94 16.36
N LEU A 69 1.74 1.19 15.26
CA LEU A 69 0.85 1.38 14.12
C LEU A 69 -0.38 0.49 14.23
N THR A 70 -1.54 1.09 13.99
CA THR A 70 -2.81 0.40 13.84
C THR A 70 -3.34 0.46 12.41
N HIS A 71 -2.88 1.43 11.62
CA HIS A 71 -3.27 1.63 10.23
C HIS A 71 -2.04 1.95 9.38
N TRP A 72 -2.05 1.53 8.13
CA TRP A 72 -1.02 1.88 7.14
C TRP A 72 -1.62 1.94 5.73
N THR A 73 -0.89 2.60 4.83
CA THR A 73 -1.30 2.66 3.43
C THR A 73 -0.83 1.41 2.69
N PRO A 74 -1.71 0.76 1.89
CA PRO A 74 -1.37 -0.45 1.15
C PRO A 74 -0.54 -0.18 -0.12
N ASN A 75 -0.30 1.08 -0.43
CA ASN A 75 0.40 1.50 -1.63
C ASN A 75 1.48 2.52 -1.30
N VAL A 76 2.34 2.80 -2.28
CA VAL A 76 3.50 3.65 -2.14
C VAL A 76 3.20 5.06 -2.63
N TYR A 77 3.59 6.03 -1.85
CA TYR A 77 3.39 7.45 -2.10
C TYR A 77 4.72 8.18 -2.23
N ARG A 78 4.70 9.34 -2.88
CA ARG A 78 5.86 10.22 -2.94
C ARG A 78 6.17 10.75 -1.54
N PHE A 79 7.44 10.83 -1.25
CA PHE A 79 7.91 11.43 -0.01
C PHE A 79 7.87 12.96 -0.08
N GLY A 80 7.29 13.59 0.94
CA GLY A 80 7.24 15.04 1.07
C GLY A 80 5.97 15.69 0.47
N ALA A 81 6.09 16.96 0.14
CA ALA A 81 5.03 17.75 -0.48
C ALA A 81 5.38 18.03 -1.95
N TYR A 82 4.41 17.81 -2.83
CA TYR A 82 4.60 17.98 -4.27
C TYR A 82 3.55 18.94 -4.83
N ALA A 83 3.93 19.69 -5.85
CA ALA A 83 2.99 20.47 -6.63
C ALA A 83 2.45 19.59 -7.78
N ASP A 84 1.14 19.53 -7.89
CA ASP A 84 0.47 18.95 -9.07
C ASP A 84 0.50 19.91 -10.27
N LYS A 85 -0.14 19.53 -11.38
CA LYS A 85 -0.20 20.35 -12.61
C LYS A 85 -0.90 21.69 -12.40
N SER A 86 -1.77 21.80 -11.42
CA SER A 86 -2.47 23.02 -11.03
C SER A 86 -1.69 23.85 -10.00
N ARG A 87 -0.46 23.44 -9.67
CA ARG A 87 0.39 23.98 -8.60
C ARG A 87 -0.20 23.80 -7.20
N LYS A 88 -1.19 22.93 -7.05
CA LYS A 88 -1.72 22.53 -5.76
C LYS A 88 -0.69 21.67 -5.05
N ILE A 89 -0.38 21.99 -3.80
CA ILE A 89 0.54 21.16 -3.00
C ILE A 89 -0.21 19.97 -2.46
N THR A 90 0.23 18.76 -2.82
CA THR A 90 -0.26 17.50 -2.29
C THR A 90 0.68 16.98 -1.21
N ARG A 91 0.13 16.47 -0.12
CA ARG A 91 0.90 15.96 1.03
C ARG A 91 0.34 14.62 1.48
N GLY A 92 1.22 13.80 2.05
CA GLY A 92 0.85 12.51 2.63
C GLY A 92 0.26 11.53 1.61
N HIS A 93 -0.71 10.77 2.03
CA HIS A 93 -1.34 9.68 1.27
C HIS A 93 -2.49 10.13 0.35
N SER A 94 -2.47 11.36 -0.12
CA SER A 94 -3.47 11.85 -1.07
C SER A 94 -3.30 11.20 -2.45
N GLU A 95 -4.38 11.11 -3.22
CA GLU A 95 -4.39 10.55 -4.58
C GLU A 95 -3.33 11.20 -5.49
N GLY A 96 -3.22 12.52 -5.46
CA GLY A 96 -2.21 13.26 -6.23
C GLY A 96 -0.77 12.93 -5.85
N ASN A 97 -0.56 12.28 -4.73
CA ASN A 97 0.74 11.87 -4.23
C ASN A 97 1.03 10.37 -4.39
N LEU A 98 0.08 9.61 -4.91
CA LEU A 98 0.24 8.19 -5.19
C LEU A 98 1.34 8.00 -6.24
N ARG A 99 2.34 7.19 -5.90
CA ARG A 99 3.47 6.91 -6.78
C ARG A 99 3.32 5.56 -7.48
N GLN A 100 2.95 4.54 -6.73
CA GLN A 100 2.93 3.17 -7.23
C GLN A 100 1.90 2.34 -6.47
N ILE A 101 1.18 1.52 -7.21
CA ILE A 101 0.28 0.51 -6.68
C ILE A 101 1.01 -0.82 -6.79
N ASN A 102 1.40 -1.39 -5.66
CA ASN A 102 2.12 -2.66 -5.58
C ASN A 102 1.23 -3.80 -5.12
N THR A 103 0.12 -3.46 -4.47
CA THR A 103 -0.83 -4.44 -3.94
C THR A 103 -2.24 -4.01 -4.28
N PHE A 104 -3.10 -5.00 -4.49
CA PHE A 104 -4.53 -4.82 -4.56
C PHE A 104 -5.16 -5.41 -3.30
N VAL A 105 -5.92 -4.62 -2.57
CA VAL A 105 -6.51 -5.03 -1.30
C VAL A 105 -8.01 -5.19 -1.46
N VAL A 106 -8.52 -6.36 -1.10
CA VAL A 106 -9.96 -6.61 -0.95
C VAL A 106 -10.29 -6.65 0.53
N ASP A 107 -11.22 -5.81 0.94
CA ASP A 107 -11.70 -5.72 2.31
C ASP A 107 -13.01 -6.50 2.47
N PHE A 108 -13.03 -7.44 3.41
CA PHE A 108 -14.17 -8.28 3.74
C PHE A 108 -14.73 -7.86 5.09
N ASP A 109 -15.59 -6.87 5.09
CA ASP A 109 -16.26 -6.39 6.30
C ASP A 109 -17.40 -7.32 6.72
N ILE A 110 -17.39 -7.74 7.98
CA ILE A 110 -18.45 -8.54 8.61
C ILE A 110 -19.37 -7.57 9.35
N HIS A 111 -20.58 -7.36 8.82
CA HIS A 111 -21.56 -6.45 9.42
C HIS A 111 -22.51 -7.11 10.41
N SER A 112 -22.61 -8.44 10.38
CA SER A 112 -23.46 -9.21 11.31
C SER A 112 -22.92 -10.61 11.54
N GLU A 113 -23.27 -11.22 12.68
CA GLU A 113 -22.90 -12.63 12.99
C GLU A 113 -23.46 -13.63 11.97
N LYS A 114 -24.51 -13.26 11.23
CA LYS A 114 -25.09 -14.11 10.17
C LYS A 114 -24.30 -14.12 8.87
N GLU A 115 -23.39 -13.17 8.71
CA GLU A 115 -22.53 -13.01 7.52
C GLU A 115 -21.08 -13.37 7.84
N ALA A 116 -20.86 -14.26 8.82
CA ALA A 116 -19.52 -14.65 9.24
C ALA A 116 -18.75 -15.30 8.09
N ILE A 117 -17.89 -14.50 7.46
CA ILE A 117 -16.91 -14.97 6.46
C ILE A 117 -15.68 -15.44 7.24
N THR A 118 -15.17 -16.60 6.90
CA THR A 118 -13.93 -17.13 7.48
C THR A 118 -12.76 -16.96 6.53
N GLN A 119 -11.55 -17.03 7.04
CA GLN A 119 -10.35 -17.07 6.20
C GLN A 119 -10.39 -18.23 5.19
N SER A 120 -10.97 -19.37 5.58
CA SER A 120 -11.13 -20.53 4.69
C SER A 120 -12.08 -20.24 3.53
N ASP A 121 -13.14 -19.49 3.76
CA ASP A 121 -14.09 -19.10 2.70
C ASP A 121 -13.40 -18.20 1.66
N ILE A 122 -12.57 -17.25 2.13
CA ILE A 122 -11.79 -16.38 1.25
C ILE A 122 -10.81 -17.18 0.42
N LEU A 123 -10.10 -18.13 1.03
CA LEU A 123 -9.14 -18.99 0.33
C LEU A 123 -9.83 -19.88 -0.70
N THR A 124 -10.98 -20.48 -0.34
CA THR A 124 -11.75 -21.32 -1.25
C THR A 124 -12.23 -20.54 -2.46
N ALA A 125 -12.84 -19.37 -2.23
CA ALA A 125 -13.31 -18.50 -3.31
C ALA A 125 -12.16 -18.03 -4.21
N SER A 126 -11.01 -17.69 -3.62
CA SER A 126 -9.81 -17.29 -4.37
C SER A 126 -9.25 -18.43 -5.22
N LEU A 127 -9.27 -19.65 -4.70
CA LEU A 127 -8.85 -20.84 -5.43
C LEU A 127 -9.77 -21.11 -6.62
N ASP A 128 -11.08 -21.02 -6.43
CA ASP A 128 -12.08 -21.22 -7.49
C ASP A 128 -11.96 -20.18 -8.61
N LEU A 129 -11.57 -18.95 -8.25
CA LEU A 129 -11.29 -17.88 -9.21
C LEU A 129 -9.91 -18.00 -9.87
N GLY A 130 -9.03 -18.87 -9.37
CA GLY A 130 -7.65 -19.01 -9.84
C GLY A 130 -6.76 -17.80 -9.49
N PHE A 131 -7.13 -17.00 -8.49
CA PHE A 131 -6.42 -15.80 -8.10
C PHE A 131 -6.24 -15.76 -6.58
N MET A 132 -5.09 -16.26 -6.11
CA MET A 132 -4.79 -16.41 -4.70
C MET A 132 -4.18 -15.13 -4.10
N PRO A 133 -4.61 -14.70 -2.91
CA PRO A 133 -3.96 -13.61 -2.20
C PRO A 133 -2.57 -14.04 -1.71
N THR A 134 -1.64 -13.10 -1.71
CA THR A 134 -0.32 -13.30 -1.10
C THR A 134 -0.42 -13.40 0.41
N VAL A 135 -1.35 -12.62 1.00
CA VAL A 135 -1.57 -12.58 2.45
C VAL A 135 -3.03 -12.24 2.76
N ILE A 136 -3.55 -12.80 3.85
CA ILE A 136 -4.83 -12.44 4.45
C ILE A 136 -4.57 -11.97 5.88
N ILE A 137 -5.01 -10.76 6.19
CA ILE A 137 -4.90 -10.16 7.52
C ILE A 137 -6.28 -10.15 8.16
N GLN A 138 -6.38 -10.60 9.40
CA GLN A 138 -7.57 -10.40 10.21
C GLN A 138 -7.60 -8.95 10.71
N SER A 139 -8.65 -8.23 10.36
CA SER A 139 -8.94 -6.88 10.86
C SER A 139 -9.87 -6.94 12.08
N ASP A 140 -10.23 -5.78 12.61
CA ASP A 140 -11.15 -5.68 13.75
C ASP A 140 -12.54 -6.26 13.44
N ARG A 141 -13.02 -6.08 12.20
CA ARG A 141 -14.37 -6.47 11.77
C ARG A 141 -14.42 -7.38 10.55
N GLY A 142 -13.34 -8.09 10.27
CA GLY A 142 -13.30 -8.97 9.10
C GLY A 142 -11.90 -9.33 8.67
N TYR A 143 -11.67 -9.31 7.36
CA TYR A 143 -10.38 -9.69 6.77
C TYR A 143 -10.00 -8.76 5.63
N GLN A 144 -8.71 -8.60 5.42
CA GLN A 144 -8.12 -7.91 4.28
C GLN A 144 -7.24 -8.89 3.50
N ALA A 145 -7.57 -9.13 2.25
CA ALA A 145 -6.78 -9.97 1.35
C ALA A 145 -5.92 -9.09 0.42
N TYR A 146 -4.62 -9.34 0.44
CA TYR A 146 -3.60 -8.61 -0.35
C TYR A 146 -3.17 -9.47 -1.53
N TYR A 147 -3.35 -8.97 -2.73
CA TYR A 147 -2.99 -9.59 -4.00
C TYR A 147 -1.80 -8.91 -4.65
#